data_9f56426ade03957eaee2f6b57bfa91d9
#
_entry.id   9f56426ade03957eaee2f6b57bfa91d9
#
_cell.length_a   1.000
_cell.length_b   1.000
_cell.length_c   1.000
_cell.angle_alpha   90.00
_cell.angle_beta   90.00
_cell.angle_gamma   90.00
#
_symmetry.space_group_name_H-M   'P 1'
#
loop_
_entity.id
_entity.type
_entity.pdbx_description
1 polymer ?
#
loop_
_entity_poly.entity_id
_entity_poly.type
_entity_poly.pdbx_seq_one_letter_code
_entity_poly.pdbx_strand_id
1 'polypeptide(L)'
;MVVVATPGDYGKPRPAVIVQTDALPVTHESVVVCQLTSVLVDASDFRVTIDPSTENGLQVRSQIMADKPVTIRHARVGRAIGRLAANDMSRLNIALAFVMGLAD
;
A
#
# COMPACT_ATOMS: atom_id res chain seq x y z
N MET A 1 -2.22 -8.74 2.12
CA MET A 1 -1.94 -7.35 2.55
C MET A 1 -3.24 -6.56 2.62
N VAL A 2 -3.44 -5.86 3.71
CA VAL A 2 -4.68 -5.13 3.99
C VAL A 2 -4.60 -3.72 3.39
N VAL A 3 -5.71 -3.29 2.77
CA VAL A 3 -5.87 -1.92 2.27
C VAL A 3 -6.61 -1.13 3.35
N VAL A 4 -6.04 -0.01 3.76
CA VAL A 4 -6.59 0.84 4.84
C VAL A 4 -6.70 2.28 4.38
N ALA A 5 -7.52 3.07 5.07
CA ALA A 5 -7.53 4.51 4.89
C ALA A 5 -6.40 5.13 5.71
N THR A 6 -5.71 6.10 5.15
CA THR A 6 -4.65 6.86 5.84
C THR A 6 -4.93 8.35 5.69
N PRO A 7 -4.33 9.20 6.56
CA PRO A 7 -4.41 10.64 6.37
C PRO A 7 -3.81 11.03 5.02
N GLY A 8 -4.53 11.82 4.25
CA GLY A 8 -4.08 12.35 2.99
C GLY A 8 -3.92 13.85 3.06
N ASP A 9 -3.46 14.44 1.95
CA ASP A 9 -3.34 15.88 1.82
C ASP A 9 -4.71 16.55 1.96
N TYR A 10 -4.74 17.71 2.58
CA TYR A 10 -5.98 18.50 2.77
C TYR A 10 -7.07 17.75 3.54
N GLY A 11 -6.71 16.80 4.40
CA GLY A 11 -7.64 16.06 5.23
C GLY A 11 -8.44 14.99 4.52
N LYS A 12 -8.23 14.73 3.24
CA LYS A 12 -8.89 13.66 2.51
C LYS A 12 -8.21 12.33 2.78
N PRO A 13 -8.93 11.29 3.23
CA PRO A 13 -8.35 9.96 3.39
C PRO A 13 -7.81 9.44 2.06
N ARG A 14 -6.68 8.75 2.12
CA ARG A 14 -6.06 8.11 0.97
C ARG A 14 -5.91 6.62 1.24
N PRO A 15 -6.21 5.74 0.28
CA PRO A 15 -5.97 4.32 0.49
C PRO A 15 -4.47 4.03 0.53
N ALA A 16 -4.10 3.06 1.35
CA ALA A 16 -2.73 2.59 1.47
C ALA A 16 -2.72 1.11 1.77
N VAL A 17 -1.65 0.43 1.38
CA VAL A 17 -1.46 -0.99 1.67
C VAL A 17 -0.47 -1.12 2.82
N ILE A 18 -0.84 -1.88 3.83
CA ILE A 18 0.09 -2.24 4.92
C ILE A 18 1.07 -3.27 4.36
N VAL A 19 2.36 -2.91 4.37
CA VAL A 19 3.42 -3.75 3.81
C VAL A 19 4.32 -4.35 4.89
N GLN A 20 3.90 -4.23 6.14
CA GLN A 20 4.63 -4.72 7.29
C GLN A 20 4.27 -6.18 7.58
N THR A 21 5.25 -6.95 8.07
CA THR A 21 4.99 -8.34 8.49
C THR A 21 4.00 -8.42 9.64
N ASP A 22 3.15 -9.46 9.62
CA ASP A 22 2.24 -9.76 10.73
C ASP A 22 2.98 -10.31 11.97
N ALA A 23 4.27 -10.62 11.83
CA ALA A 23 5.07 -11.15 12.93
C ALA A 23 5.45 -10.08 13.96
N LEU A 24 5.29 -8.78 13.64
CA LEU A 24 5.51 -7.74 14.63
C LEU A 24 4.40 -7.75 15.69
N PRO A 25 4.72 -7.44 16.96
CA PRO A 25 3.70 -7.39 18.01
C PRO A 25 2.60 -6.38 17.68
N VAL A 26 1.36 -6.69 18.07
CA VAL A 26 0.21 -5.78 17.89
C VAL A 26 0.39 -4.46 18.63
N THR A 27 1.28 -4.44 19.63
CA THR A 27 1.61 -3.23 20.40
C THR A 27 2.66 -2.35 19.71
N HIS A 28 3.18 -2.76 18.55
CA HIS A 28 4.16 -1.98 17.81
C HIS A 28 3.56 -0.63 17.41
N GLU A 29 4.25 0.46 17.70
CA GLU A 29 3.69 1.81 17.58
C GLU A 29 3.50 2.28 16.15
N SER A 30 4.30 1.76 15.22
CA SER A 30 4.33 2.24 13.84
C SER A 30 4.01 1.15 12.85
N VAL A 31 3.55 1.58 11.68
CA VAL A 31 3.17 0.70 10.58
C VAL A 31 3.80 1.25 9.31
N VAL A 32 4.40 0.37 8.52
CA VAL A 32 4.92 0.72 7.20
C VAL A 32 3.81 0.51 6.17
N VAL A 33 3.53 1.55 5.39
CA VAL A 33 2.49 1.51 4.36
C VAL A 33 3.03 2.05 3.05
N CYS A 34 2.43 1.59 1.95
CA CYS A 34 2.58 2.21 0.64
C CYS A 34 1.24 2.81 0.23
N GLN A 35 1.22 4.11 0.00
CA GLN A 35 -0.01 4.79 -0.42
C GLN A 35 -0.32 4.49 -1.87
N LEU A 36 -1.61 4.57 -2.22
CA LEU A 36 -2.07 4.45 -3.59
C LEU A 36 -2.40 5.85 -4.13
N THR A 37 -2.21 6.02 -5.44
CA THR A 37 -2.55 7.25 -6.14
C THR A 37 -3.37 6.92 -7.37
N SER A 38 -4.34 7.79 -7.70
CA SER A 38 -5.08 7.70 -8.95
C SER A 38 -4.35 8.36 -10.12
N VAL A 39 -3.25 9.04 -9.86
CA VAL A 39 -2.39 9.61 -10.90
C VAL A 39 -1.47 8.51 -11.41
N LEU A 40 -1.74 8.04 -12.61
CA LEU A 40 -1.02 6.89 -13.19
C LEU A 40 0.21 7.37 -13.96
N VAL A 41 1.32 6.66 -13.75
CA VAL A 41 2.58 6.92 -14.46
C VAL A 41 3.10 5.62 -15.06
N ASP A 42 3.94 5.72 -16.08
CA ASP A 42 4.56 4.56 -16.71
C ASP A 42 5.86 4.23 -15.98
N ALA A 43 5.74 3.43 -14.93
CA ALA A 43 6.87 3.08 -14.07
C ALA A 43 6.62 1.70 -13.42
N SER A 44 6.47 0.66 -14.23
CA SER A 44 6.06 -0.67 -13.77
C SER A 44 7.03 -1.32 -12.78
N ASP A 45 8.30 -0.87 -12.73
CA ASP A 45 9.28 -1.42 -11.79
C ASP A 45 8.97 -1.05 -10.33
N PHE A 46 8.34 0.10 -10.09
CA PHE A 46 8.07 0.59 -8.74
C PHE A 46 6.67 1.17 -8.54
N ARG A 47 5.81 1.07 -9.53
CA ARG A 47 4.39 1.42 -9.41
C ARG A 47 3.56 0.20 -9.81
N VAL A 48 2.70 -0.24 -8.92
CA VAL A 48 1.87 -1.43 -9.14
C VAL A 48 0.45 -0.99 -9.41
N THR A 49 -0.01 -1.18 -10.66
CA THR A 49 -1.36 -0.78 -11.07
C THR A 49 -2.37 -1.80 -10.60
N ILE A 50 -3.41 -1.32 -9.92
CA ILE A 50 -4.47 -2.14 -9.34
C ILE A 50 -5.81 -1.66 -9.89
N ASP A 51 -6.60 -2.57 -10.43
CA ASP A 51 -7.97 -2.28 -10.81
C ASP A 51 -8.92 -2.46 -9.61
N PRO A 52 -9.98 -1.62 -9.52
CA PRO A 52 -10.95 -1.76 -8.45
C PRO A 52 -11.60 -3.15 -8.43
N SER A 53 -11.82 -3.67 -7.24
CA SER A 53 -12.55 -4.92 -7.04
C SER A 53 -13.30 -4.86 -5.71
N THR A 54 -14.26 -5.77 -5.55
CA THR A 54 -14.95 -5.89 -4.26
C THR A 54 -14.00 -6.35 -3.16
N GLU A 55 -12.96 -7.11 -3.51
CA GLU A 55 -11.97 -7.60 -2.55
C GLU A 55 -11.09 -6.46 -2.04
N ASN A 56 -10.57 -5.61 -2.92
CA ASN A 56 -9.64 -4.54 -2.50
C ASN A 56 -10.33 -3.26 -2.04
N GLY A 57 -11.61 -3.08 -2.35
CA GLY A 57 -12.39 -1.94 -1.91
C GLY A 57 -12.04 -0.61 -2.56
N LEU A 58 -11.20 -0.61 -3.59
CA LEU A 58 -10.85 0.61 -4.31
C LEU A 58 -12.01 1.07 -5.20
N GLN A 59 -12.13 2.37 -5.40
CA GLN A 59 -13.18 2.96 -6.23
C GLN A 59 -12.72 3.28 -7.64
N VAL A 60 -11.43 3.53 -7.82
CA VAL A 60 -10.84 3.89 -9.11
C VAL A 60 -9.55 3.10 -9.32
N ARG A 61 -9.16 2.95 -10.58
CA ARG A 61 -7.88 2.38 -10.95
C ARG A 61 -6.76 3.22 -10.32
N SER A 62 -5.85 2.57 -9.63
CA SER A 62 -4.83 3.23 -8.81
C SER A 62 -3.49 2.53 -8.96
N GLN A 63 -2.44 3.20 -8.52
CA GLN A 63 -1.11 2.61 -8.42
C GLN A 63 -0.62 2.64 -6.99
N ILE A 64 -0.08 1.52 -6.54
CA ILE A 64 0.64 1.45 -5.27
C ILE A 64 2.03 2.05 -5.49
N MET A 65 2.38 3.02 -4.67
CA MET A 65 3.68 3.71 -4.75
C MET A 65 4.73 2.95 -3.95
N ALA A 66 5.28 1.88 -4.54
CA ALA A 66 6.31 1.07 -3.90
C ALA A 66 7.63 1.82 -3.73
N ASP A 67 7.84 2.89 -4.50
CA ASP A 67 9.01 3.77 -4.40
C ASP A 67 8.95 4.73 -3.21
N LYS A 68 7.82 4.79 -2.50
CA LYS A 68 7.60 5.72 -1.40
C LYS A 68 6.95 5.06 -0.20
N PRO A 69 7.56 3.98 0.34
CA PRO A 69 7.03 3.44 1.59
C PRO A 69 7.22 4.48 2.69
N VAL A 70 6.20 4.62 3.54
CA VAL A 70 6.24 5.56 4.65
C VAL A 70 5.85 4.85 5.94
N THR A 71 6.40 5.32 7.04
CA THR A 71 6.06 4.83 8.37
C THR A 71 5.09 5.81 9.02
N ILE A 72 3.96 5.30 9.48
CA ILE A 72 2.98 6.12 10.20
C ILE A 72 2.71 5.50 11.57
N ARG A 73 2.19 6.30 12.50
CA ARG A 73 1.75 5.78 13.79
C ARG A 73 0.55 4.87 13.59
N HIS A 74 0.54 3.74 14.27
CA HIS A 74 -0.57 2.80 14.20
C HIS A 74 -1.91 3.47 14.50
N ALA A 75 -1.93 4.44 15.41
CA ALA A 75 -3.13 5.19 15.76
C ALA A 75 -3.70 6.02 14.60
N ARG A 76 -2.90 6.28 13.57
CA ARG A 76 -3.35 7.03 12.39
C ARG A 76 -3.88 6.14 11.27
N VAL A 77 -3.78 4.83 11.42
CA VAL A 77 -4.37 3.89 10.47
C VAL A 77 -5.88 3.97 10.62
N GLY A 78 -6.56 4.27 9.53
CA GLY A 78 -8.02 4.35 9.51
C GLY A 78 -8.65 2.98 9.32
N ARG A 79 -9.89 2.98 8.85
CA ARG A 79 -10.65 1.75 8.64
C ARG A 79 -10.00 0.88 7.57
N ALA A 80 -10.17 -0.42 7.70
CA ALA A 80 -9.83 -1.37 6.63
C ALA A 80 -10.82 -1.21 5.48
N ILE A 81 -10.29 -1.07 4.26
CA ILE A 81 -11.08 -0.93 3.04
C ILE A 81 -11.25 -2.29 2.35
N GLY A 82 -10.22 -3.12 2.39
CA GLY A 82 -10.21 -4.41 1.74
C GLY A 82 -8.85 -5.09 1.83
N ARG A 83 -8.60 -6.01 0.92
CA ARG A 83 -7.36 -6.78 0.84
C ARG A 83 -6.88 -6.86 -0.60
N LEU A 84 -5.56 -6.93 -0.78
CA LEU A 84 -4.99 -7.21 -2.09
C LEU A 84 -5.16 -8.69 -2.44
N ALA A 85 -5.44 -8.96 -3.72
CA ALA A 85 -5.40 -10.31 -4.26
C ALA A 85 -3.95 -10.85 -4.22
N ALA A 86 -3.81 -12.18 -4.18
CA ALA A 86 -2.51 -12.81 -4.05
C ALA A 86 -1.53 -12.44 -5.17
N ASN A 87 -2.00 -12.33 -6.41
CA ASN A 87 -1.16 -11.93 -7.54
C ASN A 87 -0.70 -10.47 -7.42
N ASP A 88 -1.53 -9.59 -6.89
CA ASP A 88 -1.16 -8.19 -6.66
C ASP A 88 -0.15 -8.07 -5.52
N MET A 89 -0.29 -8.88 -4.48
CA MET A 89 0.70 -8.98 -3.40
C MET A 89 2.06 -9.39 -3.94
N SER A 90 2.10 -10.38 -4.83
CA SER A 90 3.35 -10.85 -5.43
C SER A 90 4.00 -9.74 -6.26
N ARG A 91 3.21 -9.01 -7.04
CA ARG A 91 3.71 -7.88 -7.83
C ARG A 91 4.27 -6.77 -6.92
N LEU A 92 3.58 -6.48 -5.83
CA LEU A 92 4.04 -5.48 -4.87
C LEU A 92 5.33 -5.91 -4.18
N ASN A 93 5.43 -7.18 -3.80
CA ASN A 93 6.65 -7.72 -3.18
C ASN A 93 7.86 -7.59 -4.11
N ILE A 94 7.68 -7.86 -5.39
CA ILE A 94 8.73 -7.70 -6.40
C ILE A 94 9.15 -6.23 -6.50
N ALA A 95 8.18 -5.31 -6.57
CA ALA A 95 8.47 -3.89 -6.67
C ALA A 95 9.20 -3.37 -5.42
N LEU A 96 8.78 -3.79 -4.22
CA LEU A 96 9.45 -3.41 -2.97
C LEU A 96 10.88 -3.95 -2.90
N ALA A 97 11.09 -5.19 -3.31
CA ALA A 97 12.42 -5.78 -3.34
C ALA A 97 13.35 -5.01 -4.30
N PHE A 98 12.83 -4.61 -5.44
CA PHE A 98 13.55 -3.78 -6.41
C PHE A 98 13.94 -2.42 -5.80
N VAL A 99 12.97 -1.71 -5.24
CA VAL A 99 13.18 -0.37 -4.68
C VAL A 99 14.17 -0.40 -3.51
N MET A 100 14.10 -1.44 -2.69
CA MET A 100 14.96 -1.58 -1.51
C MET A 100 16.33 -2.21 -1.82
N GLY A 101 16.60 -2.55 -3.08
CA GLY A 101 17.87 -3.17 -3.46
C GLY A 101 18.02 -4.61 -3.01
N LEU A 102 16.93 -5.30 -2.72
CA LEU A 102 16.97 -6.68 -2.22
C LEU A 102 16.95 -7.72 -3.34
N ALA A 103 16.69 -7.29 -4.57
CA ALA A 103 16.56 -8.17 -5.73
C ALA A 103 17.53 -7.81 -6.86
N ASP A 104 18.58 -7.07 -6.57
CA ASP A 104 19.59 -6.66 -7.56
C ASP A 104 20.56 -7.82 -7.88
#